data_f1d8b4d90725cef1d36627abcbc9a6a9
#
_entry.id   f1d8b4d90725cef1d36627abcbc9a6a9
#
_cell.length_a   1.000
_cell.length_b   1.000
_cell.length_c   1.000
_cell.angle_alpha   90.00
_cell.angle_beta   90.00
_cell.angle_gamma   90.00
#
_symmetry.space_group_name_H-M   'P 1'
#
loop_
_entity.id
_entity.type
_entity.pdbx_description
1 polymer ?
#
loop_
_entity_poly.entity_id
_entity_poly.type
_entity_poly.pdbx_seq_one_letter_code
_entity_poly.pdbx_strand_id
1 'polypeptide(L)'
;MDPITAEILRIGISESAKLIFQKVLSKNWMKEYTGGRSIVEQLLSLDIQSDYIVKHISRAMKMRTIHSSENDVMLNSIYHPLTIHREGKNIKVDDKFLLSDNNITNIIGFAGQGKSTILRKILLESIKNGDKIPFFMELRKIEAKGIENSLLSIIEELGIKTDKKSLNSLLSSGNILLLLDGFDEISSKMRMDILSEIILLNRRHGVQIITTSRGGTEICTESNIINYT
;
A
#
# COMPACT_ATOMS: atom_id res chain seq x y z
N MET A 1 -22.08 11.33 4.96
CA MET A 1 -20.64 11.13 4.73
C MET A 1 -19.97 11.05 6.09
N ASP A 2 -19.18 10.03 6.34
CA ASP A 2 -18.49 9.92 7.63
C ASP A 2 -17.40 11.00 7.77
N PRO A 3 -17.04 11.39 9.01
CA PRO A 3 -16.10 12.49 9.25
C PRO A 3 -14.72 12.29 8.62
N ILE A 4 -14.26 11.04 8.52
CA ILE A 4 -12.97 10.70 7.93
C ILE A 4 -12.99 10.90 6.43
N THR A 5 -14.03 10.44 5.75
CA THR A 5 -14.20 10.68 4.31
C THR A 5 -14.28 12.18 4.01
N ALA A 6 -14.98 12.97 4.82
CA ALA A 6 -15.04 14.41 4.68
C ALA A 6 -13.65 15.07 4.85
N GLU A 7 -12.87 14.61 5.84
CA GLU A 7 -11.50 15.08 6.08
C GLU A 7 -10.56 14.75 4.91
N ILE A 8 -10.64 13.52 4.37
CA ILE A 8 -9.86 13.09 3.19
C ILE A 8 -10.12 14.01 2.00
N LEU A 9 -11.38 14.32 1.75
CA LEU A 9 -11.75 15.26 0.67
C LEU A 9 -11.22 16.66 0.95
N ARG A 10 -11.31 17.14 2.20
CA ARG A 10 -10.83 18.46 2.61
C ARG A 10 -9.33 18.63 2.44
N ILE A 11 -8.52 17.62 2.72
CA ILE A 11 -7.05 17.68 2.58
C ILE A 11 -6.55 17.40 1.15
N GLY A 12 -7.45 17.33 0.17
CA GLY A 12 -7.10 17.24 -1.25
C GLY A 12 -6.60 15.89 -1.71
N ILE A 13 -6.86 14.80 -0.97
CA ILE A 13 -6.44 13.45 -1.38
C ILE A 13 -7.12 13.04 -2.69
N SER A 14 -8.37 13.44 -2.92
CA SER A 14 -9.08 13.15 -4.16
C SER A 14 -8.37 13.76 -5.39
N GLU A 15 -7.99 15.02 -5.31
CA GLU A 15 -7.23 15.69 -6.38
C GLU A 15 -5.84 15.04 -6.56
N SER A 16 -5.17 14.70 -5.45
CA SER A 16 -3.89 14.03 -5.49
C SER A 16 -3.99 12.63 -6.13
N ALA A 17 -5.04 11.87 -5.82
CA ALA A 17 -5.29 10.57 -6.45
C ALA A 17 -5.52 10.70 -7.96
N LYS A 18 -6.29 11.69 -8.39
CA LYS A 18 -6.48 12.01 -9.82
C LYS A 18 -5.15 12.32 -10.50
N LEU A 19 -4.33 13.16 -9.87
CA LEU A 19 -3.02 13.53 -10.41
C LEU A 19 -2.08 12.32 -10.55
N ILE A 20 -2.06 11.42 -9.56
CA ILE A 20 -1.21 10.22 -9.67
C ILE A 20 -1.70 9.29 -10.79
N PHE A 21 -3.01 9.10 -10.96
CA PHE A 21 -3.55 8.31 -12.07
C PHE A 21 -3.19 8.92 -13.42
N GLN A 22 -3.31 10.23 -13.58
CA GLN A 22 -2.91 10.95 -14.79
C GLN A 22 -1.42 10.83 -15.05
N LYS A 23 -0.59 10.98 -14.01
CA LYS A 23 0.87 10.82 -14.09
C LYS A 23 1.26 9.42 -14.51
N VAL A 24 0.61 8.40 -13.96
CA VAL A 24 0.83 7.00 -14.35
C VAL A 24 0.40 6.76 -15.79
N LEU A 25 -0.73 7.30 -16.24
CA LEU A 25 -1.20 7.16 -17.62
C LEU A 25 -0.31 7.90 -18.64
N SER A 26 0.34 9.00 -18.25
CA SER A 26 1.26 9.74 -19.11
C SER A 26 2.58 9.00 -19.37
N LYS A 27 2.90 7.97 -18.58
CA LYS A 27 4.07 7.13 -18.82
C LYS A 27 3.93 6.32 -20.09
N ASN A 28 5.06 6.02 -20.74
CA ASN A 28 5.09 5.15 -21.91
C ASN A 28 4.78 3.70 -21.48
N TRP A 29 3.59 3.23 -21.81
CA TRP A 29 3.20 1.84 -21.55
C TRP A 29 3.70 0.93 -22.67
N MET A 30 4.39 -0.14 -22.30
CA MET A 30 4.77 -1.17 -23.24
C MET A 30 3.52 -1.87 -23.77
N LYS A 31 3.57 -2.35 -25.01
CA LYS A 31 2.43 -3.01 -25.68
C LYS A 31 1.87 -4.19 -24.86
N GLU A 32 2.72 -4.88 -24.12
CA GLU A 32 2.37 -5.99 -23.26
C GLU A 32 1.57 -5.58 -21.98
N TYR A 33 1.64 -4.28 -21.61
CA TYR A 33 0.97 -3.76 -20.41
C TYR A 33 -0.36 -3.04 -20.70
N THR A 34 -0.92 -3.22 -21.90
CA THR A 34 -2.19 -2.56 -22.30
C THR A 34 -3.35 -2.89 -21.36
N GLY A 35 -3.47 -4.13 -20.89
CA GLY A 35 -4.51 -4.49 -19.91
C GLY A 35 -4.37 -3.74 -18.61
N GLY A 36 -3.14 -3.56 -18.11
CA GLY A 36 -2.87 -2.77 -16.91
C GLY A 36 -3.20 -1.29 -17.10
N ARG A 37 -2.88 -0.73 -18.27
CA ARG A 37 -3.25 0.64 -18.64
C ARG A 37 -4.77 0.84 -18.61
N SER A 38 -5.54 -0.12 -19.13
CA SER A 38 -7.00 -0.08 -19.12
C SER A 38 -7.57 -0.02 -17.69
N ILE A 39 -6.97 -0.70 -16.72
CA ILE A 39 -7.36 -0.58 -15.31
C ILE A 39 -7.14 0.86 -14.79
N VAL A 40 -6.00 1.47 -15.11
CA VAL A 40 -5.71 2.86 -14.69
C VAL A 40 -6.63 3.87 -15.39
N GLU A 41 -6.98 3.62 -16.66
CA GLU A 41 -7.95 4.45 -17.38
C GLU A 41 -9.35 4.40 -16.73
N GLN A 42 -9.78 3.23 -16.25
CA GLN A 42 -11.02 3.10 -15.49
C GLN A 42 -10.95 3.83 -14.14
N LEU A 43 -9.80 3.81 -13.44
CA LEU A 43 -9.60 4.56 -12.19
C LEU A 43 -9.76 6.07 -12.34
N LEU A 44 -9.64 6.61 -13.54
CA LEU A 44 -9.89 8.04 -13.81
C LEU A 44 -11.36 8.42 -13.96
N SER A 45 -12.27 7.47 -14.12
CA SER A 45 -13.70 7.77 -14.10
C SER A 45 -14.09 8.32 -12.72
N LEU A 46 -14.96 9.33 -12.69
CA LEU A 46 -15.31 10.04 -11.43
C LEU A 46 -15.86 9.10 -10.36
N ASP A 47 -16.70 8.13 -10.75
CA ASP A 47 -17.31 7.19 -9.81
C ASP A 47 -16.26 6.25 -9.20
N ILE A 48 -15.41 5.66 -10.03
CA ILE A 48 -14.37 4.71 -9.58
C ILE A 48 -13.28 5.42 -8.78
N GLN A 49 -12.92 6.63 -9.16
CA GLN A 49 -11.98 7.46 -8.39
C GLN A 49 -12.53 7.75 -6.98
N SER A 50 -13.81 8.12 -6.90
CA SER A 50 -14.49 8.32 -5.61
C SER A 50 -14.48 7.03 -4.78
N ASP A 51 -14.78 5.90 -5.40
CA ASP A 51 -14.76 4.60 -4.73
C ASP A 51 -13.36 4.19 -4.26
N TYR A 52 -12.31 4.44 -5.03
CA TYR A 52 -10.94 4.23 -4.59
C TYR A 52 -10.64 5.04 -3.32
N ILE A 53 -11.01 6.31 -3.29
CA ILE A 53 -10.80 7.16 -2.13
C ILE A 53 -11.65 6.71 -0.93
N VAL A 54 -12.94 6.49 -1.14
CA VAL A 54 -13.89 6.21 -0.04
C VAL A 54 -13.75 4.77 0.45
N LYS A 55 -13.68 3.80 -0.44
CA LYS A 55 -13.69 2.38 -0.07
C LYS A 55 -12.30 1.86 0.28
N HIS A 56 -11.26 2.32 -0.40
CA HIS A 56 -9.91 1.80 -0.20
C HIS A 56 -9.07 2.71 0.71
N ILE A 57 -8.84 3.95 0.32
CA ILE A 57 -7.96 4.85 1.08
C ILE A 57 -8.56 5.24 2.43
N SER A 58 -9.85 5.58 2.48
CA SER A 58 -10.51 5.96 3.73
C SER A 58 -10.45 4.84 4.76
N ARG A 59 -10.69 3.58 4.35
CA ARG A 59 -10.57 2.43 5.25
C ARG A 59 -9.15 2.25 5.77
N ALA A 60 -8.14 2.40 4.92
CA ALA A 60 -6.75 2.27 5.31
C ALA A 60 -6.32 3.40 6.28
N MET A 61 -6.88 4.60 6.15
CA MET A 61 -6.54 5.76 6.98
C MET A 61 -7.27 5.82 8.32
N LYS A 62 -8.27 4.96 8.55
CA LYS A 62 -8.98 4.86 9.82
C LYS A 62 -8.08 4.23 10.88
N MET A 63 -7.91 4.92 11.99
CA MET A 63 -7.12 4.46 13.12
C MET A 63 -7.91 4.62 14.41
N ARG A 64 -7.82 3.62 15.28
CA ARG A 64 -8.27 3.71 16.66
C ARG A 64 -7.08 3.95 17.56
N THR A 65 -7.20 4.91 18.46
CA THR A 65 -6.16 5.21 19.43
C THR A 65 -6.64 4.84 20.83
N ILE A 66 -5.71 4.72 21.77
CA ILE A 66 -6.05 4.45 23.19
C ILE A 66 -6.95 5.56 23.76
N HIS A 67 -6.75 6.81 23.29
CA HIS A 67 -7.52 7.98 23.73
C HIS A 67 -8.85 8.16 22.99
N SER A 68 -9.05 7.44 21.87
CA SER A 68 -10.27 7.48 21.06
C SER A 68 -10.62 6.07 20.60
N SER A 69 -10.97 5.22 21.57
CA SER A 69 -11.33 3.82 21.31
C SER A 69 -12.68 3.66 20.61
N GLU A 70 -13.59 4.62 20.81
CA GLU A 70 -14.94 4.60 20.26
C GLU A 70 -15.05 5.27 18.89
N ASN A 71 -14.15 6.20 18.59
CA ASN A 71 -14.17 6.94 17.33
C ASN A 71 -12.90 6.73 16.51
N ASP A 72 -13.08 6.51 15.22
CA ASP A 72 -11.96 6.49 14.29
C ASP A 72 -11.36 7.89 14.14
N VAL A 73 -10.03 7.98 14.16
CA VAL A 73 -9.27 9.22 14.04
C VAL A 73 -8.46 9.19 12.75
N MET A 74 -8.35 10.32 12.07
CA MET A 74 -7.51 10.47 10.89
C MET A 74 -6.03 10.54 11.26
N LEU A 75 -5.20 9.81 10.54
CA LEU A 75 -3.75 9.80 10.73
C LEU A 75 -3.16 11.21 10.79
N ASN A 76 -3.52 12.08 9.86
CA ASN A 76 -2.94 13.43 9.75
C ASN A 76 -3.13 14.30 11.00
N SER A 77 -4.22 14.09 11.75
CA SER A 77 -4.50 14.90 12.95
C SER A 77 -3.67 14.50 14.16
N ILE A 78 -3.09 13.30 14.14
CA ILE A 78 -2.36 12.71 15.28
C ILE A 78 -0.93 12.28 14.93
N TYR A 79 -0.53 12.38 13.68
CA TYR A 79 0.77 11.90 13.23
C TYR A 79 1.91 12.76 13.79
N HIS A 80 2.81 12.09 14.48
CA HIS A 80 4.12 12.65 14.85
C HIS A 80 5.18 11.91 14.05
N PRO A 81 6.13 12.63 13.39
CA PRO A 81 7.12 11.98 12.56
C PRO A 81 7.94 10.94 13.31
N LEU A 82 7.86 9.70 12.84
CA LEU A 82 8.62 8.58 13.34
C LEU A 82 9.95 8.48 12.59
N THR A 83 10.92 7.80 13.18
CA THR A 83 12.24 7.59 12.58
C THR A 83 12.44 6.10 12.35
N ILE A 84 12.91 5.73 11.16
CA ILE A 84 13.36 4.38 10.82
C ILE A 84 14.88 4.39 10.67
N HIS A 85 15.50 3.25 10.93
CA HIS A 85 16.96 3.12 10.91
C HIS A 85 17.38 2.08 9.88
N ARG A 86 18.44 2.38 9.14
CA ARG A 86 19.11 1.41 8.28
C ARG A 86 20.59 1.76 8.14
N GLU A 87 21.46 0.76 8.28
CA GLU A 87 22.90 0.91 8.06
C GLU A 87 23.51 2.10 8.79
N GLY A 88 23.11 2.31 10.06
CA GLY A 88 23.58 3.41 10.89
C GLY A 88 22.99 4.80 10.55
N LYS A 89 22.04 4.87 9.60
CA LYS A 89 21.37 6.11 9.23
C LYS A 89 19.98 6.17 9.84
N ASN A 90 19.65 7.33 10.38
CA ASN A 90 18.33 7.69 10.86
C ASN A 90 17.57 8.39 9.74
N ILE A 91 16.40 7.88 9.39
CA ILE A 91 15.56 8.43 8.34
C ILE A 91 14.22 8.82 8.95
N LYS A 92 13.90 10.09 8.89
CA LYS A 92 12.64 10.62 9.40
C LYS A 92 11.52 10.38 8.39
N VAL A 93 10.44 9.78 8.85
CA VAL A 93 9.22 9.56 8.06
C VAL A 93 8.32 10.78 8.25
N ASP A 94 8.52 11.80 7.47
CA ASP A 94 7.76 13.06 7.49
C ASP A 94 7.03 13.31 6.17
N ASP A 95 6.67 14.56 5.90
CA ASP A 95 6.03 14.93 4.64
C ASP A 95 7.01 14.74 3.47
N LYS A 96 6.48 14.22 2.36
CA LYS A 96 7.22 13.83 1.14
C LYS A 96 8.13 12.62 1.30
N PHE A 97 8.10 11.94 2.44
CA PHE A 97 8.86 10.69 2.59
C PHE A 97 8.32 9.61 1.64
N LEU A 98 9.20 9.11 0.78
CA LEU A 98 8.94 8.02 -0.17
C LEU A 98 10.15 7.08 -0.19
N LEU A 99 9.87 5.80 -0.30
CA LEU A 99 10.89 4.79 -0.61
C LEU A 99 10.89 4.58 -2.12
N SER A 100 12.03 4.82 -2.76
CA SER A 100 12.16 4.87 -4.23
C SER A 100 12.51 3.55 -4.90
N ASP A 101 12.98 2.57 -4.14
CA ASP A 101 13.49 1.31 -4.70
C ASP A 101 12.35 0.36 -5.07
N ASN A 102 12.47 -0.30 -6.24
CA ASN A 102 11.54 -1.36 -6.68
C ASN A 102 11.81 -2.70 -5.96
N ASN A 103 12.21 -2.65 -4.71
CA ASN A 103 12.55 -3.80 -3.89
C ASN A 103 11.42 -4.14 -2.92
N ILE A 104 11.61 -5.24 -2.22
CA ILE A 104 10.82 -5.56 -1.04
C ILE A 104 11.47 -4.87 0.16
N THR A 105 10.71 -4.04 0.85
CA THR A 105 11.13 -3.36 2.08
C THR A 105 10.31 -3.85 3.25
N ASN A 106 10.95 -4.19 4.36
CA ASN A 106 10.28 -4.59 5.59
C ASN A 106 10.62 -3.62 6.72
N ILE A 107 9.61 -3.03 7.34
CA ILE A 107 9.74 -2.15 8.51
C ILE A 107 9.53 -2.99 9.76
N ILE A 108 10.59 -3.16 10.53
CA ILE A 108 10.62 -4.01 11.72
C ILE A 108 10.42 -3.14 12.97
N GLY A 109 9.66 -3.65 13.93
CA GLY A 109 9.52 -2.97 15.23
C GLY A 109 8.64 -3.76 16.20
N PHE A 110 8.72 -3.44 17.48
CA PHE A 110 7.88 -4.06 18.51
C PHE A 110 6.40 -3.66 18.38
N ALA A 111 5.54 -4.33 19.13
CA ALA A 111 4.15 -3.93 19.23
C ALA A 111 4.03 -2.49 19.75
N GLY A 112 3.15 -1.70 19.14
CA GLY A 112 2.94 -0.29 19.54
C GLY A 112 3.98 0.73 19.04
N GLN A 113 5.05 0.33 18.36
CA GLN A 113 6.07 1.26 17.83
C GLN A 113 5.63 2.05 16.58
N GLY A 114 4.39 1.92 16.14
CA GLY A 114 3.88 2.74 15.05
C GLY A 114 4.15 2.20 13.63
N LYS A 115 4.50 0.92 13.45
CA LYS A 115 4.74 0.31 12.12
C LYS A 115 3.59 0.55 11.14
N SER A 116 2.37 0.22 11.56
CA SER A 116 1.17 0.47 10.74
C SER A 116 0.90 1.95 10.52
N THR A 117 1.32 2.80 11.45
CA THR A 117 1.27 4.27 11.32
C THR A 117 2.24 4.76 10.25
N ILE A 118 3.47 4.25 10.23
CA ILE A 118 4.46 4.52 9.19
C ILE A 118 3.93 4.08 7.82
N LEU A 119 3.38 2.88 7.72
CA LEU A 119 2.88 2.36 6.45
C LEU A 119 1.72 3.20 5.90
N ARG A 120 0.81 3.66 6.77
CA ARG A 120 -0.26 4.59 6.40
C ARG A 120 0.26 5.98 6.03
N LYS A 121 1.33 6.46 6.68
CA LYS A 121 1.99 7.71 6.27
C LYS A 121 2.60 7.57 4.88
N ILE A 122 3.26 6.46 4.59
CA ILE A 122 3.79 6.16 3.24
C ILE A 122 2.65 6.10 2.22
N LEU A 123 1.51 5.47 2.55
CA LEU A 123 0.32 5.48 1.70
C LEU A 123 -0.10 6.90 1.33
N LEU A 124 -0.24 7.76 2.34
CA LEU A 124 -0.66 9.15 2.15
C LEU A 124 0.33 9.93 1.29
N GLU A 125 1.62 9.81 1.58
CA GLU A 125 2.65 10.50 0.83
C GLU A 125 2.80 9.97 -0.60
N SER A 126 2.59 8.67 -0.80
CA SER A 126 2.58 8.06 -2.14
C SER A 126 1.44 8.62 -3.00
N ILE A 127 0.26 8.88 -2.43
CA ILE A 127 -0.85 9.51 -3.15
C ILE A 127 -0.54 10.97 -3.47
N LYS A 128 0.05 11.71 -2.54
CA LYS A 128 0.32 13.15 -2.70
C LYS A 128 1.51 13.44 -3.62
N ASN A 129 2.59 12.70 -3.46
CA ASN A 129 3.90 13.04 -4.00
C ASN A 129 4.53 11.92 -4.84
N GLY A 130 3.93 10.73 -4.85
CA GLY A 130 4.47 9.55 -5.50
C GLY A 130 4.30 9.54 -7.02
N ASP A 131 4.70 8.43 -7.59
CA ASP A 131 4.60 8.14 -9.02
C ASP A 131 4.04 6.74 -9.33
N LYS A 132 3.53 6.07 -8.27
CA LYS A 132 2.90 4.75 -8.32
C LYS A 132 1.57 4.77 -7.59
N ILE A 133 0.62 3.98 -8.02
CA ILE A 133 -0.69 3.84 -7.39
C ILE A 133 -0.54 2.89 -6.20
N PRO A 134 -0.76 3.35 -4.94
CA PRO A 134 -0.61 2.51 -3.78
C PRO A 134 -1.86 1.67 -3.49
N PHE A 135 -1.66 0.40 -3.15
CA PHE A 135 -2.69 -0.48 -2.61
C PHE A 135 -2.28 -0.96 -1.21
N PHE A 136 -3.14 -0.71 -0.23
CA PHE A 136 -2.91 -1.08 1.15
C PHE A 136 -3.72 -2.33 1.52
N MET A 137 -3.06 -3.32 2.14
CA MET A 137 -3.70 -4.56 2.59
C MET A 137 -3.20 -4.97 3.97
N GLU A 138 -4.13 -5.34 4.85
CA GLU A 138 -3.79 -5.96 6.14
C GLU A 138 -3.65 -7.47 5.92
N LEU A 139 -2.43 -8.00 6.08
CA LEU A 139 -2.12 -9.39 5.73
C LEU A 139 -2.97 -10.42 6.47
N ARG A 140 -3.29 -10.19 7.75
CA ARG A 140 -4.17 -11.08 8.52
C ARG A 140 -5.58 -11.23 7.94
N LYS A 141 -6.06 -10.24 7.17
CA LYS A 141 -7.39 -10.28 6.55
C LYS A 141 -7.40 -11.01 5.22
N ILE A 142 -6.25 -11.19 4.62
CA ILE A 142 -6.11 -11.75 3.27
C ILE A 142 -5.33 -13.06 3.23
N GLU A 143 -4.83 -13.56 4.37
CA GLU A 143 -3.96 -14.75 4.42
C GLU A 143 -4.55 -15.98 3.74
N ALA A 144 -5.86 -16.20 3.85
CA ALA A 144 -6.53 -17.35 3.22
C ALA A 144 -6.73 -17.20 1.71
N LYS A 145 -6.74 -15.96 1.19
CA LYS A 145 -6.99 -15.63 -0.21
C LYS A 145 -5.72 -15.37 -1.00
N GLY A 146 -4.67 -14.94 -0.33
CA GLY A 146 -3.42 -14.49 -0.89
C GLY A 146 -3.47 -13.03 -1.39
N ILE A 147 -2.31 -12.49 -1.72
CA ILE A 147 -2.13 -11.07 -2.07
C ILE A 147 -2.71 -10.77 -3.44
N GLU A 148 -2.37 -11.58 -4.45
CA GLU A 148 -2.80 -11.37 -5.84
C GLU A 148 -4.33 -11.42 -5.99
N ASN A 149 -4.96 -12.45 -5.40
CA ASN A 149 -6.43 -12.58 -5.45
C ASN A 149 -7.13 -11.49 -4.63
N SER A 150 -6.52 -11.03 -3.54
CA SER A 150 -7.06 -9.93 -2.73
C SER A 150 -6.97 -8.61 -3.46
N LEU A 151 -5.87 -8.36 -4.17
CA LEU A 151 -5.74 -7.17 -5.02
C LEU A 151 -6.78 -7.18 -6.15
N LEU A 152 -6.97 -8.33 -6.81
CA LEU A 152 -8.02 -8.50 -7.82
C LEU A 152 -9.40 -8.14 -7.25
N SER A 153 -9.71 -8.64 -6.06
CA SER A 153 -10.99 -8.32 -5.40
C SER A 153 -11.14 -6.85 -5.04
N ILE A 154 -10.07 -6.19 -4.60
CA ILE A 154 -10.11 -4.74 -4.34
C ILE A 154 -10.45 -4.00 -5.64
N ILE A 155 -9.83 -4.35 -6.76
CA ILE A 155 -10.07 -3.73 -8.06
C ILE A 155 -11.52 -3.97 -8.52
N GLU A 156 -12.04 -5.19 -8.35
CA GLU A 156 -13.44 -5.53 -8.65
C GLU A 156 -14.44 -4.79 -7.75
N GLU A 157 -14.14 -4.67 -6.44
CA GLU A 157 -14.97 -3.89 -5.50
C GLU A 157 -15.04 -2.40 -5.85
N LEU A 158 -14.04 -1.88 -6.56
CA LEU A 158 -14.04 -0.52 -7.11
C LEU A 158 -14.91 -0.40 -8.37
N GLY A 159 -15.47 -1.51 -8.88
CA GLY A 159 -16.27 -1.54 -10.09
C GLY A 159 -15.47 -1.65 -11.38
N ILE A 160 -14.16 -1.90 -11.29
CA ILE A 160 -13.29 -2.06 -12.46
C ILE A 160 -13.43 -3.47 -13.00
N LYS A 161 -13.83 -3.58 -14.27
CA LYS A 161 -13.83 -4.85 -14.99
C LYS A 161 -12.41 -5.25 -15.34
N THR A 162 -11.93 -6.34 -14.76
CA THR A 162 -10.58 -6.84 -14.99
C THR A 162 -10.51 -8.35 -14.94
N ASP A 163 -9.43 -8.89 -15.45
CA ASP A 163 -9.08 -10.30 -15.38
C ASP A 163 -7.65 -10.47 -14.82
N LYS A 164 -7.28 -11.69 -14.54
CA LYS A 164 -5.95 -12.01 -13.99
C LYS A 164 -4.82 -11.59 -14.94
N LYS A 165 -5.02 -11.63 -16.25
CA LYS A 165 -4.04 -11.21 -17.24
C LYS A 165 -3.80 -9.69 -17.19
N SER A 166 -4.88 -8.91 -17.10
CA SER A 166 -4.82 -7.45 -16.95
C SER A 166 -4.21 -7.04 -15.63
N LEU A 167 -4.51 -7.76 -14.54
CA LEU A 167 -3.86 -7.56 -13.25
C LEU A 167 -2.35 -7.81 -13.32
N ASN A 168 -1.91 -8.90 -13.92
CA ASN A 168 -0.49 -9.21 -14.11
C ASN A 168 0.21 -8.13 -14.96
N SER A 169 -0.44 -7.64 -16.00
CA SER A 169 0.02 -6.49 -16.80
C SER A 169 0.19 -5.24 -15.94
N LEU A 170 -0.75 -4.96 -15.04
CA LEU A 170 -0.69 -3.83 -14.12
C LEU A 170 0.49 -3.98 -13.14
N LEU A 171 0.64 -5.14 -12.51
CA LEU A 171 1.75 -5.43 -11.60
C LEU A 171 3.12 -5.28 -12.28
N SER A 172 3.25 -5.78 -13.52
CA SER A 172 4.51 -5.70 -14.28
C SER A 172 4.81 -4.32 -14.86
N SER A 173 3.86 -3.39 -14.82
CA SER A 173 4.04 -2.05 -15.40
C SER A 173 4.97 -1.13 -14.61
N GLY A 174 5.36 -1.52 -13.39
CA GLY A 174 6.14 -0.67 -12.48
C GLY A 174 5.37 0.50 -11.86
N ASN A 175 4.05 0.57 -12.07
CA ASN A 175 3.20 1.68 -11.67
C ASN A 175 2.42 1.44 -10.37
N ILE A 176 2.66 0.31 -9.71
CA ILE A 176 1.97 -0.10 -8.48
C ILE A 176 2.93 -0.15 -7.30
N LEU A 177 2.43 0.26 -6.15
CA LEU A 177 3.05 0.08 -4.85
C LEU A 177 2.12 -0.77 -3.97
N LEU A 178 2.62 -1.90 -3.47
CA LEU A 178 1.89 -2.71 -2.50
C LEU A 178 2.37 -2.38 -1.08
N LEU A 179 1.42 -2.05 -0.21
CA LEU A 179 1.63 -1.76 1.20
C LEU A 179 0.96 -2.85 2.03
N LEU A 180 1.76 -3.74 2.63
CA LEU A 180 1.32 -4.96 3.29
C LEU A 180 1.54 -4.86 4.79
N ASP A 181 0.47 -4.64 5.56
CA ASP A 181 0.57 -4.42 7.00
C ASP A 181 0.47 -5.73 7.79
N GLY A 182 1.41 -5.94 8.73
CA GLY A 182 1.31 -6.95 9.77
C GLY A 182 1.67 -8.38 9.35
N PHE A 183 2.87 -8.61 8.80
CA PHE A 183 3.34 -9.96 8.48
C PHE A 183 3.38 -10.88 9.72
N ASP A 184 3.71 -10.34 10.89
CA ASP A 184 3.70 -11.09 12.16
C ASP A 184 2.30 -11.48 12.65
N GLU A 185 1.24 -10.86 12.13
CA GLU A 185 -0.14 -11.14 12.47
C GLU A 185 -0.75 -12.31 11.66
N ILE A 186 -0.05 -12.79 10.64
CA ILE A 186 -0.46 -13.97 9.85
C ILE A 186 -0.32 -15.24 10.71
N SER A 187 -1.24 -16.16 10.55
CA SER A 187 -1.12 -17.47 11.18
C SER A 187 0.17 -18.19 10.76
N SER A 188 0.82 -18.87 11.69
CA SER A 188 2.11 -19.54 11.44
C SER A 188 2.07 -20.52 10.27
N LYS A 189 0.90 -21.12 10.01
CA LYS A 189 0.69 -22.05 8.90
C LYS A 189 0.77 -21.38 7.52
N MET A 190 0.36 -20.10 7.42
CA MET A 190 0.27 -19.36 6.15
C MET A 190 1.47 -18.44 5.90
N ARG A 191 2.34 -18.22 6.91
CA ARG A 191 3.45 -17.26 6.78
C ARG A 191 4.38 -17.56 5.62
N MET A 192 4.79 -18.83 5.47
CA MET A 192 5.69 -19.24 4.39
C MET A 192 5.05 -19.08 3.01
N ASP A 193 3.75 -19.34 2.89
CA ASP A 193 3.02 -19.18 1.63
C ASP A 193 2.94 -17.71 1.25
N ILE A 194 2.56 -16.84 2.18
CA ILE A 194 2.52 -15.39 1.97
C ILE A 194 3.91 -14.80 1.70
N LEU A 195 4.94 -15.25 2.42
CA LEU A 195 6.31 -14.83 2.16
C LEU A 195 6.77 -15.21 0.74
N SER A 196 6.48 -16.44 0.34
CA SER A 196 6.76 -16.92 -1.01
C SER A 196 6.02 -16.10 -2.07
N GLU A 197 4.76 -15.75 -1.82
CA GLU A 197 3.97 -14.89 -2.72
C GLU A 197 4.55 -13.49 -2.83
N ILE A 198 4.97 -12.86 -1.72
CA ILE A 198 5.65 -11.55 -1.71
C ILE A 198 6.91 -11.60 -2.59
N ILE A 199 7.76 -12.59 -2.39
CA ILE A 199 9.00 -12.75 -3.15
C ILE A 199 8.71 -12.99 -4.63
N LEU A 200 7.74 -13.86 -4.94
CA LEU A 200 7.37 -14.17 -6.32
C LEU A 200 6.75 -12.98 -7.05
N LEU A 201 5.90 -12.20 -6.40
CA LEU A 201 5.32 -10.99 -6.99
C LEU A 201 6.40 -9.96 -7.35
N ASN A 202 7.33 -9.70 -6.44
CA ASN A 202 8.45 -8.80 -6.74
C ASN A 202 9.35 -9.36 -7.84
N ARG A 203 9.73 -10.65 -7.78
CA ARG A 203 10.62 -11.29 -8.77
C ARG A 203 10.01 -11.34 -10.18
N ARG A 204 8.72 -11.64 -10.29
CA ARG A 204 8.03 -11.79 -11.58
C ARG A 204 7.68 -10.46 -12.21
N HIS A 205 7.26 -9.50 -11.41
CA HIS A 205 6.64 -8.26 -11.87
C HIS A 205 7.48 -7.02 -11.58
N GLY A 206 8.53 -7.11 -10.76
CA GLY A 206 9.29 -5.93 -10.33
C GLY A 206 8.44 -4.96 -9.49
N VAL A 207 7.31 -5.41 -8.96
CA VAL A 207 6.41 -4.57 -8.18
C VAL A 207 7.07 -4.19 -6.85
N GLN A 208 7.02 -2.91 -6.50
CA GLN A 208 7.51 -2.43 -5.21
C GLN A 208 6.58 -2.89 -4.10
N ILE A 209 7.16 -3.47 -3.04
CA ILE A 209 6.41 -3.97 -1.88
C ILE A 209 7.03 -3.39 -0.62
N ILE A 210 6.21 -2.80 0.24
CA ILE A 210 6.60 -2.37 1.58
C ILE A 210 5.72 -3.11 2.57
N THR A 211 6.33 -3.81 3.51
CA THR A 211 5.63 -4.57 4.53
C THR A 211 6.08 -4.18 5.93
N THR A 212 5.33 -4.61 6.93
CA THR A 212 5.65 -4.42 8.35
C THR A 212 5.69 -5.75 9.07
N SER A 213 6.61 -5.93 10.04
CA SER A 213 6.70 -7.13 10.86
C SER A 213 7.25 -6.84 12.26
N ARG A 214 7.16 -7.82 13.14
CA ARG A 214 8.00 -7.87 14.35
C ARG A 214 9.33 -8.52 14.03
N GLY A 215 10.35 -8.20 14.84
CA GLY A 215 11.62 -8.90 14.80
C GLY A 215 11.46 -10.40 15.05
N GLY A 216 12.34 -11.20 14.42
CA GLY A 216 12.34 -12.66 14.58
C GLY A 216 11.31 -13.41 13.73
N THR A 217 10.62 -12.73 12.83
CA THR A 217 9.77 -13.39 11.83
C THR A 217 10.59 -13.79 10.59
N GLU A 218 10.10 -14.76 9.84
CA GLU A 218 10.78 -15.35 8.69
C GLU A 218 11.19 -14.31 7.65
N ILE A 219 10.38 -13.30 7.43
CA ILE A 219 10.64 -12.20 6.48
C ILE A 219 11.89 -11.37 6.84
N CYS A 220 12.27 -11.32 8.12
CA CYS A 220 13.44 -10.55 8.57
C CYS A 220 14.77 -11.17 8.13
N THR A 221 14.79 -12.48 7.81
CA THR A 221 16.00 -13.24 7.47
C THR A 221 16.20 -13.41 5.97
N GLU A 222 15.24 -12.99 5.16
CA GLU A 222 15.31 -13.09 3.71
C GLU A 222 16.31 -12.10 3.11
N SER A 223 17.29 -12.60 2.37
CA SER A 223 18.42 -11.84 1.83
C SER A 223 18.01 -10.78 0.78
N ASN A 224 16.87 -11.00 0.12
CA ASN A 224 16.35 -10.09 -0.92
C ASN A 224 15.43 -9.00 -0.37
N ILE A 225 15.28 -8.91 0.95
CA ILE A 225 14.40 -7.97 1.61
C ILE A 225 15.23 -6.93 2.37
N ILE A 226 14.94 -5.67 2.10
CA ILE A 226 15.59 -4.54 2.76
C ILE A 226 14.89 -4.29 4.09
N ASN A 227 15.58 -4.49 5.19
CA ASN A 227 15.05 -4.28 6.53
C ASN A 227 15.37 -2.87 7.06
N TYR A 228 14.34 -2.20 7.60
CA TYR A 228 14.43 -0.99 8.41
C TYR A 228 13.94 -1.29 9.82
N THR A 229 14.57 -0.72 10.84
CA THR A 229 14.17 -0.87 12.25
C THR A 229 13.75 0.46 12.85
#